data_b39f394d5bc1ab806da1b8548a59ffa2
#
_entry.id   b39f394d5bc1ab806da1b8548a59ffa2
#
_cell.length_a   1.000
_cell.length_b   1.000
_cell.length_c   1.000
_cell.angle_alpha   90.00
_cell.angle_beta   90.00
_cell.angle_gamma   90.00
#
_symmetry.space_group_name_H-M   'P 1'
#
loop_
_entity.id
_entity.type
_entity.pdbx_description
1 polymer ?
#
loop_
_entity_poly.entity_id
_entity_poly.type
_entity_poly.pdbx_seq_one_letter_code
_entity_poly.pdbx_strand_id
1 'polypeptide(L)'
;MNFNQVKKLMDRKKTSRKGENGHVLVIGGSDEHTGAVILAGLAALRAGCDMATVAAPEKVAWAVHQYTPDLMTYKVKGTSFNIKNAKEMVKYADKFDAVLIGNGVTRKADKFCQYFVHKSHKLKVIDSDALRSLSFKDFNNSIITPNEAELEVMLVNSNKEFLLPKLREANAKEKAEILQGNLRYFLQNNNVLLVKGPTDLIISANKIGYNRTGNQGMTKGGTGDILAGLSAGFLAKSKDLFKSAMAASFINGLIGDMLLKKKKGYTFLASDILDDLAKIQKIEKHKKR
;
A
#
# COMPACT_ATOMS: atom_id res chain seq x y z
N MET A 1 12.18 -4.65 11.78
CA MET A 1 11.26 -5.81 11.80
C MET A 1 12.02 -7.06 11.38
N ASN A 2 11.59 -8.25 11.78
CA ASN A 2 12.17 -9.50 11.35
C ASN A 2 11.10 -10.48 10.85
N PHE A 3 11.51 -11.56 10.17
CA PHE A 3 10.61 -12.51 9.55
C PHE A 3 9.61 -13.15 10.52
N ASN A 4 10.03 -13.50 11.75
CA ASN A 4 9.13 -14.08 12.74
C ASN A 4 8.02 -13.12 13.18
N GLN A 5 8.30 -11.82 13.23
CA GLN A 5 7.29 -10.79 13.55
C GLN A 5 6.26 -10.66 12.42
N VAL A 6 6.70 -10.73 11.16
CA VAL A 6 5.77 -10.73 10.01
C VAL A 6 4.95 -12.02 9.99
N LYS A 7 5.58 -13.17 10.20
CA LYS A 7 4.89 -14.45 10.26
C LYS A 7 3.75 -14.44 11.30
N LYS A 8 3.98 -13.89 12.49
CA LYS A 8 2.94 -13.72 13.52
C LYS A 8 1.76 -12.85 13.05
N LEU A 9 2.00 -11.87 12.19
CA LEU A 9 0.91 -11.07 11.61
C LEU A 9 0.08 -11.86 10.60
N MET A 10 0.72 -12.80 9.89
CA MET A 10 0.04 -13.68 8.94
C MET A 10 -0.68 -14.84 9.61
N ASP A 11 -0.29 -15.22 10.83
CA ASP A 11 -0.86 -16.35 11.56
C ASP A 11 -2.36 -16.14 11.86
N ARG A 12 -3.10 -17.25 11.92
CA ARG A 12 -4.53 -17.29 12.23
C ARG A 12 -4.78 -18.13 13.49
N LYS A 13 -5.76 -17.74 14.28
CA LYS A 13 -6.26 -18.60 15.35
C LYS A 13 -6.86 -19.87 14.74
N LYS A 14 -6.65 -21.01 15.36
CA LYS A 14 -7.25 -22.29 14.89
C LYS A 14 -8.78 -22.25 14.80
N THR A 15 -9.41 -21.40 15.60
CA THR A 15 -10.85 -21.19 15.68
C THR A 15 -11.36 -20.04 14.79
N SER A 16 -10.49 -19.41 14.00
CA SER A 16 -10.88 -18.26 13.15
C SER A 16 -11.97 -18.63 12.15
N ARG A 17 -12.95 -17.73 12.04
CA ARG A 17 -14.05 -17.80 11.09
C ARG A 17 -13.84 -16.76 9.96
N LYS A 18 -14.53 -16.95 8.85
CA LYS A 18 -14.52 -16.01 7.72
C LYS A 18 -14.95 -14.60 8.19
N GLY A 19 -14.13 -13.59 7.86
CA GLY A 19 -14.31 -12.19 8.24
C GLY A 19 -13.53 -11.75 9.47
N GLU A 20 -13.05 -12.66 10.33
CA GLU A 20 -12.32 -12.30 11.56
C GLU A 20 -10.88 -11.83 11.28
N ASN A 21 -10.31 -12.18 10.12
CA ASN A 21 -8.95 -11.79 9.75
C ASN A 21 -8.91 -10.57 8.81
N GLY A 22 -10.03 -9.89 8.65
CA GLY A 22 -10.14 -8.65 7.92
C GLY A 22 -10.64 -8.78 6.48
N HIS A 23 -11.33 -7.73 6.04
CA HIS A 23 -11.82 -7.53 4.68
C HIS A 23 -11.27 -6.21 4.13
N VAL A 24 -10.57 -6.27 3.02
CA VAL A 24 -9.97 -5.10 2.35
C VAL A 24 -10.82 -4.65 1.18
N LEU A 25 -11.05 -3.33 1.07
CA LEU A 25 -11.58 -2.68 -0.13
C LEU A 25 -10.42 -2.05 -0.90
N VAL A 26 -10.22 -2.45 -2.15
CA VAL A 26 -9.26 -1.84 -3.07
C VAL A 26 -10.03 -0.96 -4.06
N ILE A 27 -9.83 0.35 -4.02
CA ILE A 27 -10.47 1.33 -4.90
C ILE A 27 -9.44 1.79 -5.92
N GLY A 28 -9.62 1.41 -7.18
CA GLY A 28 -8.63 1.75 -8.19
C GLY A 28 -8.92 1.18 -9.57
N GLY A 29 -7.91 1.22 -10.40
CA GLY A 29 -7.97 0.75 -11.77
C GLY A 29 -8.59 1.75 -12.74
N SER A 30 -8.15 1.64 -13.97
CA SER A 30 -8.65 2.36 -15.15
C SER A 30 -8.48 1.46 -16.37
N ASP A 31 -9.01 1.88 -17.51
CA ASP A 31 -8.83 1.17 -18.78
C ASP A 31 -7.33 1.00 -19.13
N GLU A 32 -6.47 1.90 -18.63
CA GLU A 32 -5.02 1.88 -18.85
C GLU A 32 -4.26 1.03 -17.81
N HIS A 33 -4.82 0.86 -16.60
CA HIS A 33 -4.11 0.29 -15.46
C HIS A 33 -4.94 -0.77 -14.70
N THR A 34 -5.45 -1.76 -15.40
CA THR A 34 -6.23 -2.85 -14.80
C THR A 34 -5.38 -3.75 -13.88
N GLY A 35 -4.12 -3.99 -14.25
CA GLY A 35 -3.23 -4.87 -13.49
C GLY A 35 -2.93 -4.39 -12.07
N ALA A 36 -2.91 -3.07 -11.84
CA ALA A 36 -2.58 -2.48 -10.54
C ALA A 36 -3.50 -2.98 -9.40
N VAL A 37 -4.82 -2.97 -9.63
CA VAL A 37 -5.80 -3.41 -8.62
C VAL A 37 -5.81 -4.93 -8.42
N ILE A 38 -5.44 -5.69 -9.47
CA ILE A 38 -5.31 -7.15 -9.35
C ILE A 38 -4.13 -7.49 -8.44
N LEU A 39 -2.96 -6.92 -8.73
CA LEU A 39 -1.76 -7.12 -7.92
C LEU A 39 -1.99 -6.70 -6.47
N ALA A 40 -2.58 -5.52 -6.25
CA ALA A 40 -2.87 -5.00 -4.92
C ALA A 40 -3.88 -5.88 -4.16
N GLY A 41 -4.96 -6.30 -4.80
CA GLY A 41 -5.98 -7.15 -4.18
C GLY A 41 -5.45 -8.54 -3.80
N LEU A 42 -4.71 -9.18 -4.70
CA LEU A 42 -4.06 -10.46 -4.43
C LEU A 42 -3.00 -10.34 -3.32
N ALA A 43 -2.23 -9.25 -3.31
CA ALA A 43 -1.26 -9.00 -2.25
C ALA A 43 -1.94 -8.84 -0.88
N ALA A 44 -3.10 -8.18 -0.80
CA ALA A 44 -3.87 -8.09 0.44
C ALA A 44 -4.30 -9.47 0.96
N LEU A 45 -4.77 -10.36 0.07
CA LEU A 45 -5.08 -11.75 0.43
C LEU A 45 -3.83 -12.51 0.90
N ARG A 46 -2.69 -12.33 0.22
CA ARG A 46 -1.40 -12.95 0.60
C ARG A 46 -0.87 -12.44 1.95
N ALA A 47 -1.23 -11.22 2.37
CA ALA A 47 -0.94 -10.72 3.71
C ALA A 47 -1.74 -11.43 4.82
N GLY A 48 -2.75 -12.20 4.44
CA GLY A 48 -3.53 -13.06 5.36
C GLY A 48 -4.89 -12.51 5.75
N CYS A 49 -5.44 -11.49 5.09
CA CYS A 49 -6.84 -11.13 5.26
C CYS A 49 -7.76 -12.21 4.64
N ASP A 50 -9.02 -12.25 5.07
CA ASP A 50 -9.97 -13.27 4.60
C ASP A 50 -10.56 -12.94 3.25
N MET A 51 -10.74 -11.66 2.95
CA MET A 51 -11.44 -11.21 1.76
C MET A 51 -10.83 -9.91 1.22
N ALA A 52 -10.83 -9.77 -0.11
CA ALA A 52 -10.52 -8.52 -0.79
C ALA A 52 -11.59 -8.25 -1.86
N THR A 53 -12.10 -7.02 -1.87
CA THR A 53 -13.05 -6.54 -2.89
C THR A 53 -12.40 -5.41 -3.68
N VAL A 54 -12.38 -5.53 -4.98
CA VAL A 54 -11.92 -4.48 -5.89
C VAL A 54 -13.12 -3.66 -6.35
N ALA A 55 -13.17 -2.39 -5.97
CA ALA A 55 -14.10 -1.42 -6.52
C ALA A 55 -13.41 -0.71 -7.69
N ALA A 56 -13.91 -0.92 -8.90
CA ALA A 56 -13.31 -0.42 -10.13
C ALA A 56 -14.39 -0.08 -11.18
N PRO A 57 -14.05 0.76 -12.19
CA PRO A 57 -14.92 0.94 -13.35
C PRO A 57 -15.36 -0.39 -13.93
N GLU A 58 -16.58 -0.47 -14.46
CA GLU A 58 -17.22 -1.73 -14.79
C GLU A 58 -16.38 -2.65 -15.70
N LYS A 59 -15.75 -2.12 -16.74
CA LYS A 59 -14.87 -2.90 -17.63
C LYS A 59 -13.67 -3.49 -16.89
N VAL A 60 -13.07 -2.70 -16.00
CA VAL A 60 -11.94 -3.13 -15.17
C VAL A 60 -12.37 -4.23 -14.19
N ALA A 61 -13.53 -4.05 -13.54
CA ALA A 61 -14.07 -5.05 -12.63
C ALA A 61 -14.36 -6.39 -13.34
N TRP A 62 -14.84 -6.38 -14.58
CA TRP A 62 -15.00 -7.60 -15.37
C TRP A 62 -13.65 -8.25 -15.72
N ALA A 63 -12.64 -7.46 -16.08
CA ALA A 63 -11.29 -7.97 -16.32
C ALA A 63 -10.67 -8.62 -15.06
N VAL A 64 -10.92 -8.05 -13.88
CA VAL A 64 -10.51 -8.67 -12.60
C VAL A 64 -11.17 -10.04 -12.42
N HIS A 65 -12.48 -10.17 -12.67
CA HIS A 65 -13.20 -11.46 -12.61
C HIS A 65 -12.67 -12.50 -13.58
N GLN A 66 -12.27 -12.08 -14.77
CA GLN A 66 -11.71 -13.00 -15.77
C GLN A 66 -10.31 -13.48 -15.39
N TYR A 67 -9.55 -12.64 -14.66
CA TYR A 67 -8.19 -12.98 -14.26
C TYR A 67 -8.15 -13.95 -13.07
N THR A 68 -9.01 -13.76 -12.06
CA THR A 68 -8.98 -14.56 -10.83
C THR A 68 -10.35 -14.70 -10.17
N PRO A 69 -10.69 -15.90 -9.64
CA PRO A 69 -11.87 -16.10 -8.81
C PRO A 69 -11.71 -15.62 -7.36
N ASP A 70 -10.48 -15.28 -6.94
CA ASP A 70 -10.17 -15.00 -5.53
C ASP A 70 -10.58 -13.59 -5.11
N LEU A 71 -10.78 -12.67 -6.06
CA LEU A 71 -11.15 -11.29 -5.79
C LEU A 71 -12.63 -11.05 -6.06
N MET A 72 -13.32 -10.53 -5.06
CA MET A 72 -14.66 -9.97 -5.26
C MET A 72 -14.55 -8.64 -5.97
N THR A 73 -15.57 -8.24 -6.73
CA THR A 73 -15.58 -6.94 -7.39
C THR A 73 -16.86 -6.16 -7.09
N TYR A 74 -16.70 -4.85 -6.99
CA TYR A 74 -17.78 -3.87 -7.00
C TYR A 74 -17.67 -3.01 -8.26
N LYS A 75 -18.69 -3.09 -9.11
CA LYS A 75 -18.72 -2.40 -10.39
C LYS A 75 -19.16 -0.96 -10.20
N VAL A 76 -18.23 -0.03 -10.37
CA VAL A 76 -18.49 1.40 -10.33
C VAL A 76 -18.97 1.85 -11.70
N LYS A 77 -20.13 2.53 -11.75
CA LYS A 77 -20.70 3.03 -13.00
C LYS A 77 -19.79 4.07 -13.66
N GLY A 78 -19.54 3.92 -14.95
CA GLY A 78 -18.70 4.81 -15.75
C GLY A 78 -17.36 4.20 -16.12
N THR A 79 -16.57 4.95 -16.88
CA THR A 79 -15.23 4.55 -17.35
C THR A 79 -14.12 5.02 -16.42
N SER A 80 -14.44 5.95 -15.51
CA SER A 80 -13.53 6.49 -14.49
C SER A 80 -14.30 6.88 -13.24
N PHE A 81 -13.58 7.04 -12.13
CA PHE A 81 -14.18 7.52 -10.88
C PHE A 81 -14.54 9.00 -10.94
N ASN A 82 -15.65 9.37 -10.30
CA ASN A 82 -16.15 10.74 -10.21
C ASN A 82 -16.72 11.04 -8.81
N ILE A 83 -17.15 12.28 -8.60
CA ILE A 83 -17.63 12.73 -7.28
C ILE A 83 -18.89 11.99 -6.78
N LYS A 84 -19.75 11.51 -7.66
CA LYS A 84 -20.92 10.69 -7.26
C LYS A 84 -20.44 9.35 -6.72
N ASN A 85 -19.50 8.71 -7.42
CA ASN A 85 -18.88 7.48 -6.95
C ASN A 85 -18.17 7.68 -5.60
N ALA A 86 -17.54 8.84 -5.36
CA ALA A 86 -16.87 9.11 -4.10
C ALA A 86 -17.83 9.08 -2.90
N LYS A 87 -18.99 9.72 -3.02
CA LYS A 87 -20.03 9.72 -1.98
C LYS A 87 -20.56 8.31 -1.67
N GLU A 88 -20.74 7.51 -2.72
CA GLU A 88 -21.17 6.12 -2.61
C GLU A 88 -20.09 5.26 -1.96
N MET A 89 -18.84 5.41 -2.39
CA MET A 89 -17.72 4.63 -1.89
C MET A 89 -17.39 4.95 -0.43
N VAL A 90 -17.55 6.16 0.04
CA VAL A 90 -17.41 6.50 1.46
C VAL A 90 -18.35 5.65 2.32
N LYS A 91 -19.64 5.58 1.95
CA LYS A 91 -20.63 4.73 2.66
C LYS A 91 -20.34 3.23 2.49
N TYR A 92 -19.93 2.82 1.29
CA TYR A 92 -19.64 1.42 1.01
C TYR A 92 -18.42 0.94 1.81
N ALA A 93 -17.42 1.79 1.99
CA ALA A 93 -16.22 1.50 2.74
C ALA A 93 -16.45 1.15 4.22
N ASP A 94 -17.60 1.54 4.80
CA ASP A 94 -17.95 1.21 6.20
C ASP A 94 -18.03 -0.30 6.46
N LYS A 95 -18.28 -1.10 5.42
CA LYS A 95 -18.35 -2.57 5.49
C LYS A 95 -16.99 -3.26 5.58
N PHE A 96 -15.89 -2.51 5.46
CA PHE A 96 -14.55 -3.06 5.34
C PHE A 96 -13.67 -2.68 6.53
N ASP A 97 -12.66 -3.49 6.77
CA ASP A 97 -11.69 -3.29 7.85
C ASP A 97 -10.59 -2.30 7.50
N ALA A 98 -10.19 -2.27 6.25
CA ALA A 98 -9.24 -1.31 5.69
C ALA A 98 -9.55 -1.03 4.22
N VAL A 99 -9.12 0.15 3.75
CA VAL A 99 -9.27 0.57 2.35
C VAL A 99 -7.89 0.83 1.76
N LEU A 100 -7.68 0.38 0.53
CA LEU A 100 -6.58 0.81 -0.32
C LEU A 100 -7.15 1.64 -1.45
N ILE A 101 -6.57 2.82 -1.72
CA ILE A 101 -7.02 3.72 -2.77
C ILE A 101 -5.84 4.31 -3.54
N GLY A 102 -5.96 4.39 -4.86
CA GLY A 102 -5.06 5.16 -5.71
C GLY A 102 -4.40 4.38 -6.84
N ASN A 103 -4.28 3.07 -6.70
CA ASN A 103 -3.59 2.23 -7.66
C ASN A 103 -4.29 2.24 -9.02
N GLY A 104 -3.70 2.94 -10.00
CA GLY A 104 -4.18 3.01 -11.38
C GLY A 104 -5.46 3.82 -11.60
N VAL A 105 -5.82 4.76 -10.73
CA VAL A 105 -7.06 5.57 -10.89
C VAL A 105 -6.95 6.67 -11.94
N THR A 106 -5.75 7.09 -12.31
CA THR A 106 -5.41 8.22 -13.18
C THR A 106 -5.85 9.59 -12.66
N ARG A 107 -5.34 10.67 -13.26
CA ARG A 107 -5.70 12.06 -12.88
C ARG A 107 -7.17 12.42 -13.07
N LYS A 108 -7.89 11.67 -13.88
CA LYS A 108 -9.36 11.85 -14.07
C LYS A 108 -10.12 11.65 -12.76
N ALA A 109 -9.54 10.94 -11.80
CA ALA A 109 -10.13 10.64 -10.50
C ALA A 109 -9.69 11.58 -9.36
N ASP A 110 -8.92 12.64 -9.60
CA ASP A 110 -8.38 13.52 -8.55
C ASP A 110 -9.47 14.01 -7.57
N LYS A 111 -10.57 14.56 -8.09
CA LYS A 111 -11.70 15.02 -7.24
C LYS A 111 -12.37 13.90 -6.45
N PHE A 112 -12.40 12.70 -7.01
CA PHE A 112 -12.87 11.50 -6.30
C PHE A 112 -11.94 11.17 -5.14
N CYS A 113 -10.63 11.09 -5.39
CA CYS A 113 -9.63 10.76 -4.36
C CYS A 113 -9.63 11.79 -3.23
N GLN A 114 -9.63 13.08 -3.56
CA GLN A 114 -9.70 14.17 -2.58
C GLN A 114 -10.93 14.03 -1.69
N TYR A 115 -12.11 13.85 -2.29
CA TYR A 115 -13.35 13.71 -1.53
C TYR A 115 -13.34 12.47 -0.65
N PHE A 116 -12.95 11.32 -1.21
CA PHE A 116 -12.94 10.05 -0.47
C PHE A 116 -11.98 10.10 0.71
N VAL A 117 -10.74 10.54 0.50
CA VAL A 117 -9.71 10.59 1.54
C VAL A 117 -10.11 11.54 2.66
N HIS A 118 -10.68 12.69 2.32
CA HIS A 118 -11.13 13.68 3.30
C HIS A 118 -12.35 13.20 4.11
N LYS A 119 -13.31 12.52 3.47
CA LYS A 119 -14.58 12.14 4.12
C LYS A 119 -14.58 10.78 4.77
N SER A 120 -13.70 9.87 4.37
CA SER A 120 -13.62 8.54 4.96
C SER A 120 -12.79 8.54 6.24
N HIS A 121 -13.35 8.01 7.32
CA HIS A 121 -12.64 7.81 8.60
C HIS A 121 -12.06 6.41 8.77
N LYS A 122 -12.17 5.57 7.74
CA LYS A 122 -11.63 4.20 7.76
C LYS A 122 -10.10 4.21 7.84
N LEU A 123 -9.53 3.13 8.35
CA LEU A 123 -8.11 2.84 8.19
C LEU A 123 -7.80 2.71 6.70
N LYS A 124 -6.82 3.46 6.21
CA LYS A 124 -6.53 3.56 4.77
C LYS A 124 -5.07 3.33 4.44
N VAL A 125 -4.84 2.79 3.26
CA VAL A 125 -3.57 2.88 2.53
C VAL A 125 -3.82 3.73 1.29
N ILE A 126 -2.97 4.71 1.04
CA ILE A 126 -3.10 5.62 -0.10
C ILE A 126 -1.79 5.59 -0.86
N ASP A 127 -1.87 5.24 -2.14
CA ASP A 127 -0.70 5.01 -2.99
C ASP A 127 -0.89 5.63 -4.39
N SER A 128 0.20 5.78 -5.12
CA SER A 128 0.21 6.08 -6.55
C SER A 128 -0.55 7.38 -6.89
N ASP A 129 -1.41 7.35 -7.93
CA ASP A 129 -2.06 8.53 -8.48
C ASP A 129 -2.89 9.33 -7.47
N ALA A 130 -3.48 8.69 -6.44
CA ALA A 130 -4.22 9.42 -5.42
C ALA A 130 -3.34 10.41 -4.64
N LEU A 131 -2.05 10.11 -4.44
CA LEU A 131 -1.12 10.98 -3.70
C LEU A 131 -0.87 12.30 -4.42
N ARG A 132 -0.94 12.31 -5.75
CA ARG A 132 -0.58 13.47 -6.59
C ARG A 132 -1.52 14.66 -6.43
N SER A 133 -2.76 14.42 -6.02
CA SER A 133 -3.79 15.45 -5.87
C SER A 133 -4.05 15.86 -4.42
N LEU A 134 -3.28 15.31 -3.47
CA LEU A 134 -3.48 15.48 -2.04
C LEU A 134 -2.32 16.25 -1.39
N SER A 135 -2.61 16.86 -0.27
CA SER A 135 -1.65 17.52 0.61
C SER A 135 -1.63 16.84 1.97
N PHE A 136 -0.57 17.05 2.78
CA PHE A 136 -0.45 16.38 4.08
C PHE A 136 -1.59 16.70 5.08
N LYS A 137 -2.36 17.78 4.87
CA LYS A 137 -3.53 18.11 5.70
C LYS A 137 -4.77 17.26 5.41
N ASP A 138 -4.80 16.57 4.27
CA ASP A 138 -5.98 15.83 3.83
C ASP A 138 -6.11 14.44 4.46
N PHE A 139 -5.03 13.95 5.10
CA PHE A 139 -4.97 12.57 5.59
C PHE A 139 -5.36 12.43 7.05
N ASN A 140 -6.03 11.32 7.33
CA ASN A 140 -6.31 10.81 8.68
C ASN A 140 -6.34 9.27 8.65
N ASN A 141 -5.92 8.63 9.74
CA ASN A 141 -5.93 7.17 9.88
C ASN A 141 -5.32 6.43 8.65
N SER A 142 -4.19 6.93 8.15
CA SER A 142 -3.67 6.50 6.85
C SER A 142 -2.21 6.06 6.88
N ILE A 143 -1.90 5.03 6.10
CA ILE A 143 -0.54 4.76 5.61
C ILE A 143 -0.47 5.38 4.21
N ILE A 144 0.45 6.29 3.98
CA ILE A 144 0.74 6.80 2.64
C ILE A 144 2.09 6.26 2.18
N THR A 145 2.17 5.85 0.91
CA THR A 145 3.31 5.09 0.38
C THR A 145 4.00 5.77 -0.82
N PRO A 146 4.40 7.05 -0.71
CA PRO A 146 5.02 7.74 -1.83
C PRO A 146 6.40 7.17 -2.17
N ASN A 147 6.73 7.15 -3.46
CA ASN A 147 8.11 7.18 -3.92
C ASN A 147 8.67 8.62 -3.83
N GLU A 148 9.94 8.82 -4.18
CA GLU A 148 10.61 10.12 -4.04
C GLU A 148 9.91 11.21 -4.89
N ALA A 149 9.50 10.91 -6.12
CA ALA A 149 8.81 11.86 -6.98
C ALA A 149 7.39 12.19 -6.48
N GLU A 150 6.66 11.20 -5.97
CA GLU A 150 5.35 11.41 -5.35
C GLU A 150 5.47 12.24 -4.07
N LEU A 151 6.50 12.00 -3.25
CA LEU A 151 6.79 12.79 -2.05
C LEU A 151 7.08 14.26 -2.39
N GLU A 152 7.88 14.53 -3.44
CA GLU A 152 8.14 15.89 -3.92
C GLU A 152 6.84 16.62 -4.29
N VAL A 153 5.96 15.98 -5.06
CA VAL A 153 4.64 16.54 -5.42
C VAL A 153 3.81 16.84 -4.17
N MET A 154 3.77 15.93 -3.21
CA MET A 154 3.01 16.13 -1.95
C MET A 154 3.58 17.27 -1.12
N LEU A 155 4.91 17.43 -1.07
CA LEU A 155 5.55 18.56 -0.40
C LEU A 155 5.18 19.89 -1.04
N VAL A 156 5.17 19.96 -2.37
CA VAL A 156 4.71 21.14 -3.13
C VAL A 156 3.24 21.44 -2.85
N ASN A 157 2.35 20.44 -2.93
CA ASN A 157 0.93 20.59 -2.63
C ASN A 157 0.65 21.04 -1.18
N SER A 158 1.64 20.88 -0.32
CA SER A 158 1.55 21.22 1.11
C SER A 158 2.31 22.50 1.49
N ASN A 159 2.80 23.27 0.52
CA ASN A 159 3.67 24.45 0.70
C ASN A 159 4.91 24.13 1.56
N LYS A 160 5.54 22.99 1.31
CA LYS A 160 6.72 22.49 2.01
C LYS A 160 7.90 22.19 1.06
N GLU A 161 7.89 22.76 -0.14
CA GLU A 161 8.95 22.63 -1.16
C GLU A 161 10.31 23.12 -0.67
N PHE A 162 10.34 24.00 0.35
CA PHE A 162 11.58 24.45 0.99
C PHE A 162 12.38 23.32 1.67
N LEU A 163 11.77 22.14 1.87
CA LEU A 163 12.45 20.96 2.40
C LEU A 163 13.25 20.21 1.31
N LEU A 164 12.92 20.37 0.04
CA LEU A 164 13.49 19.58 -1.06
C LEU A 164 15.03 19.65 -1.13
N PRO A 165 15.68 20.82 -1.05
CA PRO A 165 17.14 20.89 -1.09
C PRO A 165 17.78 20.05 0.03
N LYS A 166 17.29 20.20 1.25
CA LYS A 166 17.79 19.46 2.41
C LYS A 166 17.56 17.94 2.28
N LEU A 167 16.40 17.54 1.75
CA LEU A 167 16.08 16.11 1.57
C LEU A 167 16.95 15.46 0.49
N ARG A 168 17.36 16.19 -0.55
CA ARG A 168 18.22 15.65 -1.61
C ARG A 168 19.65 15.34 -1.11
N GLU A 169 20.17 16.14 -0.21
CA GLU A 169 21.52 15.99 0.35
C GLU A 169 21.57 15.02 1.55
N ALA A 170 20.44 14.81 2.22
CA ALA A 170 20.35 14.06 3.47
C ALA A 170 20.47 12.55 3.27
N ASN A 171 21.14 11.87 4.19
CA ASN A 171 21.08 10.41 4.29
C ASN A 171 19.71 9.92 4.82
N ALA A 172 19.48 8.61 4.82
CA ALA A 172 18.18 8.03 5.20
C ALA A 172 17.73 8.43 6.63
N LYS A 173 18.66 8.55 7.58
CA LYS A 173 18.33 8.94 8.96
C LYS A 173 17.94 10.40 9.02
N GLU A 174 18.72 11.27 8.42
CA GLU A 174 18.46 12.71 8.36
C GLU A 174 17.15 13.01 7.62
N LYS A 175 16.89 12.34 6.47
CA LYS A 175 15.60 12.43 5.75
C LYS A 175 14.42 12.13 6.68
N ALA A 176 14.51 11.05 7.44
CA ALA A 176 13.43 10.64 8.33
C ALA A 176 13.20 11.66 9.46
N GLU A 177 14.27 12.20 10.05
CA GLU A 177 14.22 13.21 11.11
C GLU A 177 13.63 14.54 10.57
N ILE A 178 14.07 14.99 9.39
CA ILE A 178 13.53 16.19 8.72
C ILE A 178 12.04 16.03 8.48
N LEU A 179 11.62 14.89 7.90
CA LEU A 179 10.19 14.63 7.60
C LEU A 179 9.37 14.54 8.89
N GLN A 180 9.84 13.81 9.91
CA GLN A 180 9.14 13.70 11.18
C GLN A 180 8.94 15.07 11.85
N GLY A 181 9.98 15.90 11.85
CA GLY A 181 9.94 17.23 12.46
C GLY A 181 9.00 18.20 11.75
N ASN A 182 8.95 18.16 10.42
CA ASN A 182 8.18 19.12 9.61
C ASN A 182 6.76 18.66 9.25
N LEU A 183 6.43 17.38 9.47
CA LEU A 183 5.11 16.81 9.18
C LEU A 183 4.34 16.43 10.45
N ARG A 184 4.60 17.08 11.59
CA ARG A 184 3.99 16.76 12.89
C ARG A 184 2.47 16.73 12.84
N TYR A 185 1.82 17.72 12.24
CA TYR A 185 0.37 17.78 12.13
C TYR A 185 -0.20 16.55 11.41
N PHE A 186 0.40 16.19 10.27
CA PHE A 186 0.03 14.98 9.53
C PHE A 186 0.20 13.72 10.38
N LEU A 187 1.34 13.55 11.04
CA LEU A 187 1.67 12.36 11.83
C LEU A 187 0.78 12.22 13.07
N GLN A 188 0.39 13.34 13.70
CA GLN A 188 -0.49 13.36 14.86
C GLN A 188 -1.94 12.97 14.54
N ASN A 189 -2.37 13.08 13.29
CA ASN A 189 -3.68 12.61 12.82
C ASN A 189 -3.72 11.10 12.55
N ASN A 190 -2.96 10.31 13.33
CA ASN A 190 -2.86 8.87 13.21
C ASN A 190 -2.45 8.44 11.79
N ASN A 191 -1.40 9.06 11.26
CA ASN A 191 -0.87 8.72 9.95
C ASN A 191 0.54 8.14 10.04
N VAL A 192 0.89 7.36 9.03
CA VAL A 192 2.22 6.80 8.80
C VAL A 192 2.66 7.13 7.38
N LEU A 193 3.86 7.67 7.27
CA LEU A 193 4.53 7.91 5.99
C LEU A 193 5.51 6.77 5.72
N LEU A 194 5.30 6.02 4.65
CA LEU A 194 6.22 5.02 4.13
C LEU A 194 6.84 5.56 2.84
N VAL A 195 8.01 6.16 2.92
CA VAL A 195 8.76 6.63 1.74
C VAL A 195 9.51 5.46 1.14
N LYS A 196 9.17 5.14 -0.12
CA LYS A 196 9.84 4.08 -0.90
C LYS A 196 11.21 4.55 -1.38
N GLY A 197 12.24 3.69 -1.22
CA GLY A 197 13.60 4.03 -1.66
C GLY A 197 14.59 2.86 -1.48
N PRO A 198 15.90 3.08 -1.70
CA PRO A 198 16.93 2.08 -1.39
C PRO A 198 16.94 1.66 0.09
N THR A 199 16.53 2.55 0.97
CA THR A 199 16.10 2.28 2.34
C THR A 199 14.71 2.87 2.49
N ASP A 200 13.68 2.05 2.68
CA ASP A 200 12.35 2.58 2.96
C ASP A 200 12.34 3.23 4.35
N LEU A 201 11.70 4.40 4.44
CA LEU A 201 11.53 5.14 5.68
C LEU A 201 10.08 4.99 6.14
N ILE A 202 9.87 4.47 7.34
CA ILE A 202 8.53 4.33 7.92
C ILE A 202 8.45 5.26 9.12
N ILE A 203 7.66 6.32 9.02
CA ILE A 203 7.63 7.44 9.94
C ILE A 203 6.24 7.61 10.53
N SER A 204 6.13 7.60 11.85
CA SER A 204 4.94 7.97 12.61
C SER A 204 5.25 9.11 13.58
N ALA A 205 4.27 9.59 14.32
CA ALA A 205 4.47 10.66 15.30
C ALA A 205 5.59 10.34 16.31
N ASN A 206 5.69 9.09 16.77
CA ASN A 206 6.56 8.69 17.87
C ASN A 206 7.62 7.64 17.49
N LYS A 207 7.65 7.19 16.24
CA LYS A 207 8.53 6.09 15.80
C LYS A 207 9.05 6.33 14.41
N ILE A 208 10.32 5.99 14.19
CA ILE A 208 10.95 5.88 12.87
C ILE A 208 11.43 4.45 12.72
N GLY A 209 11.14 3.85 11.58
CA GLY A 209 11.61 2.54 11.17
C GLY A 209 12.31 2.61 9.83
N TYR A 210 13.24 1.71 9.61
CA TYR A 210 14.01 1.59 8.37
C TYR A 210 13.89 0.18 7.85
N ASN A 211 13.65 0.03 6.55
CA ASN A 211 13.74 -1.25 5.87
C ASN A 211 14.81 -1.19 4.78
N ARG A 212 15.71 -2.18 4.79
CA ARG A 212 16.81 -2.31 3.83
C ARG A 212 16.72 -3.59 3.01
N THR A 213 15.60 -4.31 3.10
CA THR A 213 15.33 -5.44 2.20
C THR A 213 14.84 -4.91 0.87
N GLY A 214 15.14 -5.62 -0.19
CA GLY A 214 14.82 -5.24 -1.55
C GLY A 214 16.08 -4.94 -2.37
N ASN A 215 15.90 -4.85 -3.66
CA ASN A 215 16.97 -4.63 -4.62
C ASN A 215 16.47 -3.83 -5.82
N GLN A 216 17.36 -3.49 -6.74
CA GLN A 216 17.07 -2.68 -7.92
C GLN A 216 16.00 -3.29 -8.85
N GLY A 217 15.78 -4.61 -8.81
CA GLY A 217 14.68 -5.26 -9.53
C GLY A 217 13.29 -4.85 -9.07
N MET A 218 13.19 -4.28 -7.86
CA MET A 218 11.94 -3.76 -7.30
C MET A 218 11.49 -2.41 -7.91
N THR A 219 12.26 -1.85 -8.84
CA THR A 219 11.86 -0.62 -9.59
C THR A 219 10.85 -0.91 -10.70
N LYS A 220 10.49 -2.18 -10.94
CA LYS A 220 9.50 -2.57 -11.95
C LYS A 220 8.08 -2.18 -11.56
N GLY A 221 7.28 -1.85 -12.57
CA GLY A 221 5.84 -1.60 -12.40
C GLY A 221 5.15 -2.76 -11.69
N GLY A 222 4.23 -2.45 -10.79
CA GLY A 222 3.46 -3.41 -10.02
C GLY A 222 4.04 -3.77 -8.65
N THR A 223 5.34 -3.58 -8.39
CA THR A 223 5.95 -3.89 -7.08
C THR A 223 5.45 -2.96 -5.98
N GLY A 224 5.14 -1.69 -6.33
CA GLY A 224 4.48 -0.72 -5.47
C GLY A 224 3.03 -1.11 -5.15
N ASP A 225 2.29 -1.61 -6.16
CA ASP A 225 0.91 -2.09 -5.97
C ASP A 225 0.87 -3.27 -4.98
N ILE A 226 1.85 -4.17 -5.05
CA ILE A 226 2.00 -5.27 -4.09
C ILE A 226 2.29 -4.73 -2.69
N LEU A 227 3.23 -3.78 -2.54
CA LEU A 227 3.52 -3.14 -1.26
C LEU A 227 2.28 -2.50 -0.63
N ALA A 228 1.51 -1.76 -1.43
CA ALA A 228 0.27 -1.13 -1.00
C ALA A 228 -0.79 -2.17 -0.59
N GLY A 229 -0.96 -3.22 -1.38
CA GLY A 229 -1.86 -4.33 -1.08
C GLY A 229 -1.48 -5.09 0.20
N LEU A 230 -0.18 -5.41 0.38
CA LEU A 230 0.33 -6.00 1.62
C LEU A 230 0.07 -5.10 2.83
N SER A 231 0.31 -3.78 2.68
CA SER A 231 0.04 -2.79 3.73
C SER A 231 -1.43 -2.80 4.14
N ALA A 232 -2.35 -2.83 3.16
CA ALA A 232 -3.79 -2.87 3.42
C ALA A 232 -4.24 -4.19 4.07
N GLY A 233 -3.71 -5.33 3.62
CA GLY A 233 -4.01 -6.64 4.19
C GLY A 233 -3.54 -6.76 5.65
N PHE A 234 -2.30 -6.34 5.94
CA PHE A 234 -1.81 -6.29 7.31
C PHE A 234 -2.59 -5.30 8.17
N LEU A 235 -2.97 -4.15 7.61
CA LEU A 235 -3.75 -3.13 8.31
C LEU A 235 -5.16 -3.62 8.65
N ALA A 236 -5.83 -4.30 7.73
CA ALA A 236 -7.14 -4.86 7.97
C ALA A 236 -7.16 -5.83 9.15
N LYS A 237 -6.06 -6.56 9.33
CA LYS A 237 -5.91 -7.57 10.37
C LYS A 237 -5.38 -7.00 11.70
N SER A 238 -4.33 -6.19 11.65
CA SER A 238 -3.62 -5.71 12.85
C SER A 238 -4.21 -4.46 13.47
N LYS A 239 -4.88 -3.62 12.67
CA LYS A 239 -5.35 -2.26 13.00
C LYS A 239 -4.22 -1.29 13.42
N ASP A 240 -2.96 -1.68 13.28
CA ASP A 240 -1.77 -0.90 13.61
C ASP A 240 -1.07 -0.45 12.32
N LEU A 241 -1.12 0.87 12.04
CA LEU A 241 -0.58 1.45 10.81
C LEU A 241 0.94 1.26 10.71
N PHE A 242 1.68 1.58 11.78
CA PHE A 242 3.14 1.52 11.75
C PHE A 242 3.64 0.07 11.57
N LYS A 243 3.06 -0.85 12.33
CA LYS A 243 3.41 -2.28 12.24
C LYS A 243 3.06 -2.87 10.88
N SER A 244 1.93 -2.46 10.29
CA SER A 244 1.50 -2.90 8.95
C SER A 244 2.42 -2.39 7.86
N ALA A 245 2.77 -1.10 7.88
CA ALA A 245 3.73 -0.51 6.94
C ALA A 245 5.10 -1.18 7.01
N MET A 246 5.63 -1.37 8.24
CA MET A 246 6.91 -2.07 8.46
C MET A 246 6.89 -3.50 7.96
N ALA A 247 5.79 -4.24 8.18
CA ALA A 247 5.67 -5.63 7.76
C ALA A 247 5.59 -5.75 6.24
N ALA A 248 4.81 -4.87 5.60
CA ALA A 248 4.65 -4.85 4.16
C ALA A 248 5.96 -4.50 3.45
N SER A 249 6.64 -3.44 3.88
CA SER A 249 7.94 -3.03 3.34
C SER A 249 8.97 -4.16 3.48
N PHE A 250 9.09 -4.74 4.68
CA PHE A 250 10.05 -5.80 4.95
C PHE A 250 9.81 -7.05 4.08
N ILE A 251 8.56 -7.53 4.00
CA ILE A 251 8.27 -8.78 3.30
C ILE A 251 8.33 -8.62 1.78
N ASN A 252 7.87 -7.48 1.26
CA ASN A 252 7.95 -7.16 -0.16
C ASN A 252 9.40 -7.16 -0.62
N GLY A 253 10.28 -6.46 0.08
CA GLY A 253 11.70 -6.41 -0.23
C GLY A 253 12.40 -7.76 -0.05
N LEU A 254 12.10 -8.49 1.03
CA LEU A 254 12.68 -9.83 1.28
C LEU A 254 12.38 -10.80 0.14
N ILE A 255 11.14 -10.83 -0.36
CA ILE A 255 10.77 -11.66 -1.51
C ILE A 255 11.53 -11.21 -2.77
N GLY A 256 11.66 -9.90 -2.99
CA GLY A 256 12.47 -9.36 -4.09
C GLY A 256 13.91 -9.85 -4.04
N ASP A 257 14.55 -9.87 -2.86
CA ASP A 257 15.91 -10.37 -2.66
C ASP A 257 16.02 -11.89 -2.92
N MET A 258 15.01 -12.64 -2.52
CA MET A 258 14.94 -14.08 -2.79
C MET A 258 14.80 -14.36 -4.29
N LEU A 259 13.95 -13.59 -4.98
CA LEU A 259 13.73 -13.71 -6.42
C LEU A 259 14.98 -13.34 -7.21
N LEU A 260 15.70 -12.29 -6.82
CA LEU A 260 16.98 -11.92 -7.43
C LEU A 260 17.95 -13.08 -7.42
N LYS A 261 18.08 -13.78 -6.29
CA LYS A 261 18.95 -14.96 -6.14
C LYS A 261 18.44 -16.14 -6.97
N LYS A 262 17.14 -16.44 -6.90
CA LYS A 262 16.51 -17.58 -7.57
C LYS A 262 16.53 -17.46 -9.10
N LYS A 263 16.24 -16.27 -9.63
CA LYS A 263 16.23 -15.96 -11.06
C LYS A 263 17.63 -15.59 -11.60
N LYS A 264 18.62 -15.50 -10.73
CA LYS A 264 20.01 -15.09 -11.06
C LYS A 264 20.06 -13.74 -11.81
N GLY A 265 19.24 -12.76 -11.38
CA GLY A 265 19.19 -11.44 -12.01
C GLY A 265 17.82 -10.74 -11.88
N TYR A 266 17.69 -9.64 -12.60
CA TYR A 266 16.54 -8.75 -12.51
C TYR A 266 15.37 -9.10 -13.46
N THR A 267 15.20 -10.38 -13.82
CA THR A 267 14.16 -10.82 -14.77
C THR A 267 12.82 -11.13 -14.11
N PHE A 268 12.74 -11.16 -12.78
CA PHE A 268 11.51 -11.41 -12.06
C PHE A 268 10.48 -10.28 -12.28
N LEU A 269 9.21 -10.62 -12.22
CA LEU A 269 8.06 -9.71 -12.37
C LEU A 269 7.39 -9.46 -11.02
N ALA A 270 6.51 -8.46 -10.97
CA ALA A 270 5.68 -8.22 -9.78
C ALA A 270 4.82 -9.46 -9.43
N SER A 271 4.27 -10.16 -10.43
CA SER A 271 3.51 -11.41 -10.22
C SER A 271 4.34 -12.52 -9.56
N ASP A 272 5.63 -12.63 -9.85
CA ASP A 272 6.51 -13.62 -9.18
C ASP A 272 6.58 -13.37 -7.66
N ILE A 273 6.47 -12.09 -7.23
CA ILE A 273 6.41 -11.75 -5.80
C ILE A 273 5.17 -12.36 -5.15
N LEU A 274 4.00 -12.28 -5.81
CA LEU A 274 2.75 -12.88 -5.31
C LEU A 274 2.86 -14.40 -5.18
N ASP A 275 3.52 -15.06 -6.13
CA ASP A 275 3.71 -16.51 -6.13
C ASP A 275 4.64 -16.96 -4.99
N ASP A 276 5.71 -16.24 -4.73
CA ASP A 276 6.63 -16.57 -3.65
C ASP A 276 6.08 -16.15 -2.27
N LEU A 277 5.22 -15.11 -2.19
CA LEU A 277 4.44 -14.80 -0.97
C LEU A 277 3.58 -15.98 -0.53
N ALA A 278 3.00 -16.74 -1.47
CA ALA A 278 2.22 -17.95 -1.15
C ALA A 278 3.05 -19.01 -0.40
N LYS A 279 4.36 -19.01 -0.58
CA LYS A 279 5.30 -19.99 -0.03
C LYS A 279 6.01 -19.48 1.23
N ILE A 280 5.79 -18.22 1.62
CA ILE A 280 6.58 -17.54 2.64
C ILE A 280 6.55 -18.23 4.00
N GLN A 281 5.41 -18.84 4.38
CA GLN A 281 5.29 -19.56 5.65
C GLN A 281 6.12 -20.86 5.71
N LYS A 282 6.50 -21.40 4.53
CA LYS A 282 7.33 -22.61 4.42
C LYS A 282 8.84 -22.30 4.45
N ILE A 283 9.20 -21.02 4.41
CA ILE A 283 10.60 -20.60 4.50
C ILE A 283 11.05 -20.82 5.95
N GLU A 284 11.61 -21.99 6.20
CA GLU A 284 12.36 -22.24 7.42
C GLU A 284 13.60 -21.34 7.43
N LYS A 285 13.99 -20.89 8.64
CA LYS A 285 15.22 -20.16 8.84
C LYS A 285 16.35 -20.90 8.10
N HIS A 286 16.89 -20.33 7.03
CA HIS A 286 18.23 -20.69 6.68
C HIS A 286 19.10 -20.39 7.90
N LYS A 287 19.40 -21.46 8.66
CA LYS A 287 20.37 -21.44 9.74
C LYS A 287 21.59 -20.68 9.21
N LYS A 288 21.98 -19.63 9.92
CA LYS A 288 23.32 -19.04 9.79
C LYS A 288 24.32 -20.20 9.83
N ARG A 289 24.92 -20.51 8.72
CA ARG A 289 26.22 -21.18 8.67
C ARG A 289 27.30 -20.13 8.59
#